data_81bfb1a961d8d4911c2b0dbeb8ca0bb2
#
_entry.id   81bfb1a961d8d4911c2b0dbeb8ca0bb2
#
_cell.length_a   1.000
_cell.length_b   1.000
_cell.length_c   1.000
_cell.angle_alpha   90.00
_cell.angle_beta   90.00
_cell.angle_gamma   90.00
#
_symmetry.space_group_name_H-M   'P 1'
#
loop_
_entity.id
_entity.type
_entity.pdbx_description
1 polymer ?
#
loop_
_entity_poly.entity_id
_entity_poly.type
_entity_poly.pdbx_seq_one_letter_code
_entity_poly.pdbx_strand_id
1 'polypeptide(L)'
;MQVVLQVVSGCDFGRKVWLMPDQRIRVGATEWADFAVRSDSGISSVHFLIRCGRNFCHIFDLRSRFGTFVNGHRVAFSQLSDGDVIRAGLTRFRVRFDRSLPLRAA
;
A
#
# COMPACT_ATOMS: atom_id res chain seq x y z
N MET A 1 -2.08 -16.33 0.92
CA MET A 1 -1.11 -15.33 0.41
C MET A 1 -1.03 -14.21 1.42
N GLN A 2 0.17 -13.83 1.76
CA GLN A 2 0.42 -12.68 2.61
C GLN A 2 0.98 -11.56 1.75
N VAL A 3 0.59 -10.32 2.01
CA VAL A 3 1.05 -9.19 1.23
C VAL A 3 1.88 -8.29 2.12
N VAL A 4 3.05 -7.88 1.62
CA VAL A 4 3.91 -6.93 2.31
C VAL A 4 3.89 -5.63 1.54
N LEU A 5 3.63 -4.54 2.22
CA LEU A 5 3.75 -3.21 1.68
C LEU A 5 4.96 -2.56 2.35
N GLN A 6 5.95 -2.19 1.56
CA GLN A 6 7.19 -1.65 2.10
C GLN A 6 7.51 -0.30 1.46
N VAL A 7 7.89 0.67 2.27
CA VAL A 7 8.37 1.95 1.77
C VAL A 7 9.78 1.74 1.22
N VAL A 8 9.95 1.97 -0.07
CA VAL A 8 11.23 1.77 -0.74
C VAL A 8 11.91 3.07 -1.15
N SER A 9 11.23 4.20 -1.00
CA SER A 9 11.78 5.51 -1.30
C SER A 9 11.02 6.56 -0.51
N GLY A 10 11.72 7.52 0.05
CA GLY A 10 11.14 8.60 0.84
C GLY A 10 11.68 8.59 2.25
N CYS A 11 11.19 9.53 3.08
CA CYS A 11 11.68 9.70 4.45
C CYS A 11 11.42 8.50 5.35
N ASP A 12 10.36 7.74 5.04
CA ASP A 12 10.00 6.57 5.84
C ASP A 12 10.60 5.28 5.29
N PHE A 13 11.66 5.39 4.51
CA PHE A 13 12.30 4.25 3.88
C PHE A 13 12.51 3.10 4.85
N GLY A 14 12.13 1.90 4.43
CA GLY A 14 12.32 0.68 5.20
C GLY A 14 11.12 0.26 6.03
N ARG A 15 10.19 1.16 6.30
CA ARG A 15 8.99 0.77 7.03
C ARG A 15 8.17 -0.19 6.19
N LYS A 16 7.53 -1.14 6.85
CA LYS A 16 6.68 -2.10 6.15
C LYS A 16 5.54 -2.57 7.04
N VAL A 17 4.52 -3.07 6.39
CA VAL A 17 3.34 -3.64 7.04
C VAL A 17 2.91 -4.86 6.26
N TRP A 18 2.35 -5.83 6.96
CA TRP A 18 1.85 -7.07 6.37
C TRP A 18 0.33 -7.06 6.38
N LEU A 19 -0.25 -7.56 5.27
CA LEU A 19 -1.68 -7.78 5.17
C LEU A 19 -1.94 -9.26 4.98
N MET A 20 -2.79 -9.79 5.82
CA MET A 20 -3.28 -11.16 5.66
C MET A 20 -4.51 -11.15 4.76
N PRO A 21 -4.95 -12.33 4.26
CA PRO A 21 -6.19 -12.37 3.49
C PRO A 21 -7.36 -11.76 4.26
N ASP A 22 -8.22 -11.06 3.54
CA ASP A 22 -9.41 -10.39 4.06
C ASP A 22 -9.11 -9.17 4.91
N GLN A 23 -7.88 -8.70 4.91
CA GLN A 23 -7.53 -7.45 5.57
C GLN A 23 -7.49 -6.30 4.58
N ARG A 24 -7.63 -5.12 5.13
CA ARG A 24 -7.48 -3.88 4.37
C ARG A 24 -6.71 -2.89 5.20
N ILE A 25 -6.02 -1.98 4.55
CA ILE A 25 -5.22 -0.97 5.21
C ILE A 25 -5.37 0.35 4.47
N ARG A 26 -5.56 1.42 5.23
CA ARG A 26 -5.57 2.77 4.71
C ARG A 26 -4.20 3.37 4.94
N VAL A 27 -3.65 3.98 3.90
CA VAL A 27 -2.37 4.66 3.97
C VAL A 27 -2.61 6.15 3.80
N GLY A 28 -2.02 6.95 4.65
CA GLY A 28 -2.18 8.40 4.61
C GLY A 28 -1.21 9.10 5.53
N ALA A 29 -1.37 10.41 5.66
CA ALA A 29 -0.41 11.22 6.39
C ALA A 29 -0.76 11.42 7.86
N THR A 30 -1.91 10.96 8.31
CA THR A 30 -2.38 11.26 9.66
C THR A 30 -2.77 10.00 10.42
N GLU A 31 -3.13 10.19 11.67
CA GLU A 31 -3.59 9.08 12.52
C GLU A 31 -4.90 8.46 12.05
N TRP A 32 -5.58 9.08 11.10
CA TRP A 32 -6.77 8.50 10.49
C TRP A 32 -6.42 7.32 9.57
N ALA A 33 -5.16 7.22 9.19
CA ALA A 33 -4.67 6.10 8.39
C ALA A 33 -4.16 5.00 9.31
N ASP A 34 -4.28 3.76 8.84
CA ASP A 34 -3.74 2.62 9.56
C ASP A 34 -2.21 2.59 9.46
N PHE A 35 -1.68 3.05 8.35
CA PHE A 35 -0.25 3.18 8.12
C PHE A 35 0.02 4.64 7.78
N ALA A 36 0.56 5.37 8.75
CA ALA A 36 0.73 6.81 8.59
C ALA A 36 2.14 7.15 8.10
N VAL A 37 2.20 7.97 7.05
CA VAL A 37 3.44 8.53 6.51
C VAL A 37 3.38 10.04 6.74
N ARG A 38 3.83 10.47 7.91
CA ARG A 38 3.62 11.84 8.37
C ARG A 38 4.56 12.86 7.77
N SER A 39 5.67 12.40 7.24
CA SER A 39 6.74 13.27 6.76
C SER A 39 6.57 13.73 5.33
N ASP A 40 5.56 13.22 4.61
CA ASP A 40 5.36 13.53 3.21
C ASP A 40 4.15 14.43 3.02
N SER A 41 4.38 15.71 2.75
CA SER A 41 3.29 16.68 2.60
C SER A 41 2.48 16.46 1.32
N GLY A 42 2.95 15.63 0.42
CA GLY A 42 2.20 15.26 -0.78
C GLY A 42 1.21 14.13 -0.57
N ILE A 43 1.18 13.56 0.64
CA ILE A 43 0.25 12.49 0.96
C ILE A 43 -0.95 13.10 1.70
N SER A 44 -2.15 12.77 1.25
CA SER A 44 -3.39 13.23 1.87
C SER A 44 -3.59 12.55 3.22
N SER A 45 -4.47 13.10 4.05
CA SER A 45 -4.76 12.58 5.39
C SER A 45 -5.06 11.09 5.36
N VAL A 46 -5.91 10.66 4.42
CA VAL A 46 -6.13 9.27 4.06
C VAL A 46 -6.03 9.23 2.55
N HIS A 47 -5.04 8.56 2.01
CA HIS A 47 -4.67 8.70 0.60
C HIS A 47 -5.14 7.54 -0.26
N PHE A 48 -4.86 6.32 0.16
CA PHE A 48 -5.32 5.15 -0.58
C PHE A 48 -5.61 3.99 0.37
N LEU A 49 -6.38 3.05 -0.14
CA LEU A 49 -6.77 1.84 0.57
C LEU A 49 -6.26 0.65 -0.21
N ILE A 50 -5.66 -0.30 0.48
CA ILE A 50 -5.34 -1.60 -0.09
C ILE A 50 -6.22 -2.63 0.59
N ARG A 51 -6.85 -3.46 -0.22
CA ARG A 51 -7.71 -4.53 0.24
C ARG A 51 -7.23 -5.83 -0.39
N CYS A 52 -6.96 -6.83 0.43
CA CYS A 52 -6.47 -8.12 -0.04
C CYS A 52 -7.47 -9.22 0.28
N GLY A 53 -7.70 -10.08 -0.70
CA GLY A 53 -8.40 -11.33 -0.51
C GLY A 53 -7.40 -12.47 -0.50
N ARG A 54 -7.86 -13.68 -0.78
CA ARG A 54 -6.99 -14.84 -0.76
C ARG A 54 -5.95 -14.81 -1.88
N ASN A 55 -6.39 -14.43 -3.08
CA ASN A 55 -5.55 -14.52 -4.27
C ASN A 55 -5.48 -13.20 -5.02
N PHE A 56 -5.89 -12.10 -4.41
CA PHE A 56 -5.90 -10.82 -5.09
C PHE A 56 -5.65 -9.69 -4.11
N CYS A 57 -5.24 -8.57 -4.66
CA CYS A 57 -5.01 -7.37 -3.89
C CYS A 57 -5.41 -6.19 -4.76
N HIS A 58 -6.22 -5.29 -4.23
CA HIS A 58 -6.71 -4.12 -4.94
C HIS A 58 -6.30 -2.85 -4.23
N ILE A 59 -6.09 -1.80 -4.99
CA ILE A 59 -5.82 -0.48 -4.46
C ILE A 59 -6.90 0.49 -4.94
N PHE A 60 -7.32 1.37 -4.03
CA PHE A 60 -8.32 2.40 -4.29
C PHE A 60 -7.76 3.74 -3.87
N ASP A 61 -7.78 4.71 -4.76
CA ASP A 61 -7.46 6.07 -4.37
C ASP A 61 -8.64 6.65 -3.60
N LEU A 62 -8.37 7.29 -2.48
CA LEU A 62 -9.40 7.83 -1.59
C LEU A 62 -9.56 9.34 -1.80
N ARG A 63 -9.71 9.75 -3.06
CA ARG A 63 -9.83 11.16 -3.45
C ARG A 63 -8.62 11.96 -2.98
N SER A 64 -7.46 11.40 -3.18
CA SER A 64 -6.23 12.05 -2.79
C SER A 64 -6.01 13.33 -3.58
N ARG A 65 -5.31 14.27 -2.96
CA ARG A 65 -5.08 15.58 -3.56
C ARG A 65 -4.24 15.50 -4.83
N PHE A 66 -3.19 14.69 -4.81
CA PHE A 66 -2.25 14.64 -5.93
C PHE A 66 -2.25 13.31 -6.67
N GLY A 67 -3.09 12.37 -6.25
CA GLY A 67 -3.27 11.11 -6.95
C GLY A 67 -2.43 9.97 -6.39
N THR A 68 -2.85 8.77 -6.78
CA THR A 68 -2.16 7.52 -6.48
C THR A 68 -1.69 6.94 -7.81
N PHE A 69 -0.44 6.47 -7.85
CA PHE A 69 0.15 5.96 -9.07
C PHE A 69 0.65 4.55 -8.85
N VAL A 70 0.38 3.67 -9.81
CA VAL A 70 0.89 2.30 -9.80
C VAL A 70 1.77 2.14 -11.03
N ASN A 71 3.04 1.84 -10.81
CA ASN A 71 4.04 1.72 -11.87
C ASN A 71 4.04 2.93 -12.81
N GLY A 72 3.86 4.14 -12.22
CA GLY A 72 3.88 5.38 -12.95
C GLY A 72 2.55 5.80 -13.57
N HIS A 73 1.51 4.98 -13.48
CA HIS A 73 0.20 5.29 -14.03
C HIS A 73 -0.76 5.70 -12.93
N ARG A 74 -1.42 6.84 -13.11
CA ARG A 74 -2.41 7.30 -12.14
C ARG A 74 -3.63 6.40 -12.19
N VAL A 75 -4.08 5.97 -11.01
CA VAL A 75 -5.21 5.05 -10.91
C VAL A 75 -6.22 5.55 -9.88
N ALA A 76 -7.50 5.32 -10.14
CA ALA A 76 -8.54 5.44 -9.12
C ALA A 76 -8.74 4.09 -8.46
N PHE A 77 -8.56 3.02 -9.21
CA PHE A 77 -8.67 1.64 -8.79
C PHE A 77 -7.74 0.81 -9.65
N SER A 78 -7.10 -0.17 -9.06
CA SER A 78 -6.27 -1.10 -9.81
C SER A 78 -6.13 -2.41 -9.04
N GLN A 79 -6.00 -3.49 -9.77
CA GLN A 79 -5.54 -4.75 -9.20
C GLN A 79 -4.02 -4.66 -9.09
N LEU A 80 -3.49 -5.10 -7.97
CA LEU A 80 -2.04 -5.09 -7.74
C LEU A 80 -1.45 -6.45 -8.04
N SER A 81 -0.23 -6.44 -8.53
CA SER A 81 0.56 -7.63 -8.80
C SER A 81 1.83 -7.59 -7.97
N ASP A 82 2.43 -8.76 -7.77
CA ASP A 82 3.69 -8.86 -7.03
C ASP A 82 4.75 -7.97 -7.68
N GLY A 83 5.39 -7.16 -6.88
CA GLY A 83 6.44 -6.28 -7.33
C GLY A 83 5.98 -4.90 -7.79
N ASP A 84 4.67 -4.65 -7.82
CA ASP A 84 4.18 -3.33 -8.22
C ASP A 84 4.71 -2.25 -7.28
N VAL A 85 4.94 -1.07 -7.84
CA VAL A 85 5.37 0.10 -7.09
C VAL A 85 4.26 1.12 -7.07
N ILE A 86 3.83 1.48 -5.88
CA ILE A 86 2.82 2.50 -5.65
C ILE A 86 3.52 3.79 -5.28
N ARG A 87 3.10 4.91 -5.86
CA ARG A 87 3.61 6.21 -5.45
C ARG A 87 2.46 7.08 -4.97
N ALA A 88 2.69 7.69 -3.81
CA ALA A 88 1.81 8.69 -3.24
C ALA A 88 2.71 9.81 -2.72
N GLY A 89 2.48 11.04 -3.19
CA GLY A 89 3.39 12.13 -2.88
C GLY A 89 4.79 11.82 -3.40
N LEU A 90 5.79 11.92 -2.56
CA LEU A 90 7.18 11.59 -2.87
C LEU A 90 7.57 10.21 -2.36
N THR A 91 6.63 9.47 -1.81
CA THR A 91 6.89 8.18 -1.20
C THR A 91 6.55 7.07 -2.18
N ARG A 92 7.42 6.08 -2.27
CA ARG A 92 7.19 4.89 -3.08
C ARG A 92 7.11 3.68 -2.19
N PHE A 93 6.14 2.82 -2.49
CA PHE A 93 5.89 1.58 -1.77
C PHE A 93 6.00 0.43 -2.75
N ARG A 94 6.61 -0.65 -2.31
CA ARG A 94 6.63 -1.88 -3.10
C ARG A 94 5.67 -2.89 -2.51
N VAL A 95 4.93 -3.54 -3.39
CA VAL A 95 4.00 -4.61 -3.01
C VAL A 95 4.67 -5.94 -3.27
N ARG A 96 4.67 -6.81 -2.27
CA ARG A 96 5.19 -8.15 -2.40
C ARG A 96 4.14 -9.15 -1.97
N PHE A 97 3.92 -10.16 -2.79
CA PHE A 97 3.05 -11.28 -2.48
C PHE A 97 3.90 -12.43 -1.99
N ASP A 98 3.70 -12.82 -0.75
CA ASP A 98 4.44 -13.93 -0.17
C ASP A 98 3.50 -15.14 -0.08
N ARG A 99 3.71 -16.07 -0.99
CA ARG A 99 2.94 -17.30 -1.05
C ARG A 99 3.70 -18.48 -0.46
N SER A 100 4.93 -18.24 -0.06
CA SER A 100 5.78 -19.31 0.45
C SER A 100 5.50 -19.64 1.89
N LEU A 101 4.88 -18.74 2.63
CA LEU A 101 4.63 -18.98 4.04
C LEU A 101 3.56 -20.02 4.20
N PRO A 102 3.88 -21.11 4.88
CA PRO A 102 2.86 -22.05 5.20
C PRO A 102 1.97 -21.39 6.19
N LEU A 103 0.78 -21.54 5.94
CA LEU A 103 -0.11 -21.05 6.88
C LEU A 103 -0.19 -21.97 8.02
N ARG A 104 0.50 -22.70 8.13
CA ARG A 104 0.48 -23.48 9.06
C ARG A 104 0.69 -23.38 10.10
N ALA A 105 0.46 -23.25 10.07
CA ALA A 105 0.70 -23.36 10.72
C ALA A 105 0.82 -24.16 11.49
N ALA A 106 0.94 -24.31 11.56
CA ALA A 106 1.02 -25.14 12.15
C ALA A 106 0.95 -25.44 12.52
#